data_5e0048d74356a06f6676f502eee4cbb4
#
_entry.id   5e0048d74356a06f6676f502eee4cbb4
#
_cell.length_a   1.000
_cell.length_b   1.000
_cell.length_c   1.000
_cell.angle_alpha   90.00
_cell.angle_beta   90.00
_cell.angle_gamma   90.00
#
_symmetry.space_group_name_H-M   'P 1'
#
loop_
_entity.id
_entity.type
_entity.pdbx_description
1 polymer ?
#
loop_
_entity_poly.entity_id
_entity_poly.type
_entity_poly.pdbx_seq_one_letter_code
_entity_poly.pdbx_strand_id
1 'polypeptide(L)'
;MGLSVENSVTQSHTRTHKTFLITNYILLGAASACIFLILSLRLFPSLCGFFLILLHVVTIAAAVSGCSVATSGSNKFYAAHMVVMVLTSIFQGSVSVLILTRTSDFLGYLKFYVREDDGAVILKLAGGLCVAVFCLEWMVLGLAFVLRYYAFVEGHGVGNGSQAAYQRNGKVQDEDLKKWPWPIQV
;
A
#
# COMPACT_ATOMS: atom_id res chain seq x y z
N MET A 1 1.81 -28.05 -21.38
CA MET A 1 1.64 -26.58 -21.48
C MET A 1 1.33 -25.88 -20.13
N GLY A 2 0.90 -26.58 -19.09
CA GLY A 2 0.60 -25.99 -17.76
C GLY A 2 1.79 -25.49 -16.96
N LEU A 3 2.91 -26.17 -16.95
CA LEU A 3 4.09 -25.87 -16.12
C LEU A 3 4.79 -24.53 -16.48
N SER A 4 4.73 -24.09 -17.72
CA SER A 4 5.35 -22.82 -18.15
C SER A 4 4.52 -21.59 -17.73
N VAL A 5 3.20 -21.73 -17.64
CA VAL A 5 2.29 -20.66 -17.21
C VAL A 5 2.38 -20.46 -15.69
N GLU A 6 2.44 -21.54 -14.93
CA GLU A 6 2.55 -21.51 -13.47
C GLU A 6 3.87 -20.85 -13.01
N ASN A 7 4.99 -21.20 -13.64
CA ASN A 7 6.29 -20.57 -13.35
C ASN A 7 6.29 -19.06 -13.70
N SER A 8 5.60 -18.63 -14.75
CA SER A 8 5.53 -17.21 -15.14
C SER A 8 4.70 -16.39 -14.16
N VAL A 9 3.60 -16.93 -13.64
CA VAL A 9 2.72 -16.27 -12.65
C VAL A 9 3.46 -16.12 -11.32
N THR A 10 4.11 -17.16 -10.83
CA THR A 10 4.87 -17.12 -9.58
C THR A 10 6.04 -16.11 -9.65
N GLN A 11 6.73 -16.05 -10.79
CA GLN A 11 7.81 -15.09 -11.01
C GLN A 11 7.29 -13.65 -11.05
N SER A 12 6.13 -13.41 -11.68
CA SER A 12 5.49 -12.10 -11.75
C SER A 12 5.03 -11.64 -10.35
N HIS A 13 4.41 -12.52 -9.56
CA HIS A 13 4.03 -12.24 -8.17
C HIS A 13 5.23 -11.83 -7.31
N THR A 14 6.33 -12.56 -7.39
CA THR A 14 7.55 -12.25 -6.63
C THR A 14 8.16 -10.90 -7.03
N ARG A 15 8.15 -10.56 -8.30
CA ARG A 15 8.62 -9.25 -8.79
C ARG A 15 7.73 -8.12 -8.29
N THR A 16 6.41 -8.27 -8.41
CA THR A 16 5.44 -7.27 -7.95
C THR A 16 5.56 -7.04 -6.44
N HIS A 17 5.73 -8.10 -5.65
CA HIS A 17 5.94 -8.00 -4.21
C HIS A 17 7.23 -7.23 -3.86
N LYS A 18 8.34 -7.51 -4.53
CA LYS A 18 9.61 -6.77 -4.35
C LYS A 18 9.45 -5.29 -4.72
N THR A 19 8.81 -5.00 -5.86
CA THR A 19 8.55 -3.63 -6.31
C THR A 19 7.67 -2.88 -5.31
N PHE A 20 6.63 -3.53 -4.78
CA PHE A 20 5.76 -2.96 -3.74
C PHE A 20 6.56 -2.58 -2.48
N LEU A 21 7.43 -3.46 -1.99
CA LEU A 21 8.27 -3.16 -0.82
C LEU A 21 9.23 -2.00 -1.09
N ILE A 22 9.93 -2.01 -2.23
CA ILE A 22 10.86 -0.94 -2.60
C ILE A 22 10.12 0.40 -2.69
N THR A 23 8.94 0.44 -3.33
CA THR A 23 8.14 1.67 -3.46
C THR A 23 7.70 2.19 -2.09
N ASN A 24 7.33 1.32 -1.15
CA ASN A 24 7.01 1.72 0.23
C ASN A 24 8.24 2.29 0.97
N TYR A 25 9.43 1.74 0.77
CA TYR A 25 10.66 2.30 1.35
C TYR A 25 11.00 3.68 0.76
N ILE A 26 10.81 3.86 -0.55
CA ILE A 26 11.00 5.17 -1.20
C ILE A 26 9.96 6.17 -0.67
N LEU A 27 8.70 5.75 -0.53
CA LEU A 27 7.64 6.57 0.03
C LEU A 27 7.95 7.01 1.46
N LEU A 28 8.45 6.09 2.30
CA LEU A 28 8.90 6.38 3.66
C LEU A 28 10.01 7.44 3.67
N GLY A 29 11.02 7.30 2.82
CA GLY A 29 12.12 8.25 2.69
C GLY A 29 11.64 9.63 2.22
N ALA A 30 10.78 9.67 1.19
CA ALA A 30 10.23 10.91 0.66
C ALA A 30 9.35 11.66 1.68
N ALA A 31 8.47 10.96 2.39
CA ALA A 31 7.64 11.55 3.44
C ALA A 31 8.49 12.09 4.61
N SER A 32 9.54 11.36 5.00
CA SER A 32 10.49 11.83 6.01
C SER A 32 11.23 13.09 5.56
N ALA A 33 11.68 13.15 4.30
CA ALA A 33 12.32 14.33 3.73
C ALA A 33 11.37 15.55 3.73
N CYS A 34 10.07 15.36 3.43
CA CYS A 34 9.07 16.42 3.54
C CYS A 34 8.99 16.98 4.96
N ILE A 35 8.96 16.11 5.98
CA ILE A 35 8.92 16.53 7.38
C ILE A 35 10.16 17.37 7.72
N PHE A 36 11.35 16.94 7.31
CA PHE A 36 12.59 17.71 7.53
C PHE A 36 12.56 19.08 6.85
N LEU A 37 12.03 19.18 5.62
CA LEU A 37 11.89 20.46 4.93
C LEU A 37 10.89 21.39 5.65
N ILE A 38 9.76 20.86 6.11
CA ILE A 38 8.74 21.62 6.85
C ILE A 38 9.32 22.14 8.18
N LEU A 39 10.08 21.30 8.89
CA LEU A 39 10.76 21.70 10.13
C LEU A 39 11.88 22.71 9.86
N SER A 40 12.64 22.58 8.77
CA SER A 40 13.68 23.53 8.34
C SER A 40 13.10 24.92 8.07
N LEU A 41 11.89 25.00 7.52
CA LEU A 41 11.17 26.26 7.32
C LEU A 41 10.67 26.89 8.63
N ARG A 42 10.87 26.22 9.78
CA ARG A 42 10.31 26.64 11.08
C ARG A 42 8.80 26.92 11.01
N LEU A 43 8.07 26.16 10.19
CA LEU A 43 6.61 26.24 10.08
C LEU A 43 5.89 25.83 11.38
N PHE A 44 6.61 25.23 12.30
CA PHE A 44 6.16 25.00 13.66
C PHE A 44 6.39 26.28 14.49
N PRO A 45 5.37 27.00 15.00
CA PRO A 45 4.06 26.53 15.48
C PRO A 45 2.84 26.93 14.60
N SER A 46 2.99 27.10 13.29
CA SER A 46 1.81 27.43 12.46
C SER A 46 0.87 26.21 12.36
N LEU A 47 -0.43 26.50 12.35
CA LEU A 47 -1.47 25.48 12.22
C LEU A 47 -1.32 24.68 10.91
N CYS A 48 -0.94 25.37 9.81
CA CYS A 48 -0.65 24.75 8.53
C CYS A 48 0.54 23.79 8.60
N GLY A 49 1.65 24.18 9.24
CA GLY A 49 2.82 23.33 9.41
C GLY A 49 2.51 22.08 10.23
N PHE A 50 1.69 22.21 11.27
CA PHE A 50 1.24 21.09 12.07
C PHE A 50 0.43 20.07 11.24
N PHE A 51 -0.55 20.53 10.43
CA PHE A 51 -1.34 19.64 9.57
C PHE A 51 -0.48 18.97 8.49
N LEU A 52 0.51 19.68 7.92
CA LEU A 52 1.44 19.10 6.96
C LEU A 52 2.28 17.98 7.58
N ILE A 53 2.82 18.21 8.77
CA ILE A 53 3.58 17.18 9.49
C ILE A 53 2.69 15.98 9.81
N LEU A 54 1.47 16.23 10.32
CA LEU A 54 0.52 15.17 10.65
C LEU A 54 0.19 14.31 9.41
N LEU A 55 -0.04 14.94 8.26
CA LEU A 55 -0.29 14.25 7.00
C LEU A 55 0.86 13.30 6.64
N HIS A 56 2.11 13.78 6.69
CA HIS A 56 3.28 12.95 6.38
C HIS A 56 3.53 11.85 7.42
N VAL A 57 3.23 12.09 8.70
CA VAL A 57 3.28 11.04 9.72
C VAL A 57 2.27 9.94 9.43
N VAL A 58 1.05 10.28 8.99
CA VAL A 58 0.05 9.29 8.58
C VAL A 58 0.52 8.52 7.33
N THR A 59 1.12 9.20 6.34
CA THR A 59 1.73 8.55 5.17
C THR A 59 2.84 7.57 5.58
N ILE A 60 3.70 7.93 6.52
CA ILE A 60 4.74 7.04 7.07
C ILE A 60 4.11 5.82 7.74
N ALA A 61 3.11 6.02 8.59
CA ALA A 61 2.40 4.93 9.25
C ALA A 61 1.70 4.00 8.22
N ALA A 62 1.11 4.57 7.17
CA ALA A 62 0.52 3.82 6.08
C ALA A 62 1.56 3.01 5.29
N ALA A 63 2.74 3.58 4.99
CA ALA A 63 3.82 2.87 4.30
C ALA A 63 4.35 1.68 5.14
N VAL A 64 4.54 1.89 6.45
CA VAL A 64 4.97 0.82 7.38
C VAL A 64 3.89 -0.26 7.48
N SER A 65 2.61 0.13 7.60
CA SER A 65 1.50 -0.84 7.64
C SER A 65 1.39 -1.63 6.34
N GLY A 66 1.67 -1.02 5.18
CA GLY A 66 1.72 -1.70 3.88
C GLY A 66 2.75 -2.82 3.84
N CYS A 67 3.95 -2.58 4.37
CA CYS A 67 4.98 -3.62 4.50
C CYS A 67 4.51 -4.78 5.41
N SER A 68 3.82 -4.48 6.51
CA SER A 68 3.29 -5.49 7.44
C SER A 68 2.14 -6.29 6.84
N VAL A 69 1.26 -5.64 6.07
CA VAL A 69 0.14 -6.30 5.37
C VAL A 69 0.63 -7.25 4.30
N ALA A 70 1.70 -6.88 3.59
CA ALA A 70 2.32 -7.73 2.57
C ALA A 70 2.86 -9.06 3.16
N THR A 71 3.21 -9.07 4.45
CA THR A 71 3.75 -10.25 5.15
C THR A 71 2.69 -11.03 5.91
N SER A 72 1.63 -10.39 6.46
CA SER A 72 0.67 -11.02 7.38
C SER A 72 -0.61 -11.56 6.72
N GLY A 73 -0.89 -11.19 5.47
CA GLY A 73 -2.03 -11.73 4.69
C GLY A 73 -3.44 -11.45 5.22
N SER A 74 -3.61 -10.64 6.27
CA SER A 74 -4.91 -10.38 6.89
C SER A 74 -5.78 -9.42 6.07
N ASN A 75 -6.99 -9.89 5.68
CA ASN A 75 -7.94 -9.13 4.86
C ASN A 75 -8.41 -7.81 5.49
N LYS A 76 -8.59 -7.77 6.81
CA LYS A 76 -9.10 -6.59 7.53
C LYS A 76 -8.08 -5.47 7.55
N PHE A 77 -6.81 -5.80 7.84
CA PHE A 77 -5.72 -4.83 7.83
C PHE A 77 -5.45 -4.31 6.42
N TYR A 78 -5.59 -5.16 5.40
CA TYR A 78 -5.47 -4.73 4.00
C TYR A 78 -6.53 -3.70 3.63
N ALA A 79 -7.80 -3.92 3.94
CA ALA A 79 -8.87 -2.98 3.65
C ALA A 79 -8.66 -1.63 4.37
N ALA A 80 -8.29 -1.66 5.65
CA ALA A 80 -7.99 -0.45 6.41
C ALA A 80 -6.81 0.32 5.80
N HIS A 81 -5.71 -0.38 5.45
CA HIS A 81 -4.56 0.22 4.77
C HIS A 81 -4.96 0.90 3.46
N MET A 82 -5.77 0.25 2.61
CA MET A 82 -6.23 0.83 1.34
C MET A 82 -7.05 2.11 1.54
N VAL A 83 -7.96 2.13 2.51
CA VAL A 83 -8.75 3.32 2.83
C VAL A 83 -7.86 4.48 3.30
N VAL A 84 -6.93 4.21 4.21
CA VAL A 84 -5.98 5.22 4.70
C VAL A 84 -5.12 5.76 3.56
N MET A 85 -4.59 4.90 2.69
CA MET A 85 -3.78 5.31 1.54
C MET A 85 -4.56 6.17 0.55
N VAL A 86 -5.81 5.84 0.24
CA VAL A 86 -6.67 6.67 -0.64
C VAL A 86 -6.91 8.04 -0.02
N LEU A 87 -7.25 8.10 1.26
CA LEU A 87 -7.47 9.36 1.95
C LEU A 87 -6.21 10.23 2.00
N THR A 88 -5.06 9.66 2.37
CA THR A 88 -3.79 10.38 2.38
C THR A 88 -3.43 10.90 1.00
N SER A 89 -3.61 10.11 -0.06
CA SER A 89 -3.35 10.53 -1.44
C SER A 89 -4.21 11.71 -1.86
N ILE A 90 -5.50 11.72 -1.53
CA ILE A 90 -6.40 12.83 -1.84
C ILE A 90 -5.95 14.11 -1.12
N PHE A 91 -5.66 14.02 0.18
CA PHE A 91 -5.16 15.16 0.95
C PHE A 91 -3.80 15.64 0.46
N GLN A 92 -2.89 14.72 0.16
CA GLN A 92 -1.54 15.01 -0.34
C GLN A 92 -1.60 15.74 -1.69
N GLY A 93 -2.45 15.27 -2.61
CA GLY A 93 -2.67 15.92 -3.91
C GLY A 93 -3.26 17.32 -3.75
N SER A 94 -4.27 17.49 -2.91
CA SER A 94 -4.90 18.78 -2.63
C SER A 94 -3.90 19.80 -2.05
N VAL A 95 -3.12 19.37 -1.08
CA VAL A 95 -2.09 20.20 -0.42
C VAL A 95 -0.98 20.58 -1.40
N SER A 96 -0.52 19.66 -2.25
CA SER A 96 0.51 19.96 -3.26
C SER A 96 0.04 21.01 -4.26
N VAL A 97 -1.18 20.91 -4.76
CA VAL A 97 -1.78 21.91 -5.65
C VAL A 97 -1.87 23.26 -4.95
N LEU A 98 -2.30 23.29 -3.69
CA LEU A 98 -2.45 24.50 -2.89
C LEU A 98 -1.09 25.20 -2.66
N ILE A 99 -0.06 24.46 -2.31
CA ILE A 99 1.30 24.98 -2.13
C ILE A 99 1.86 25.56 -3.44
N LEU A 100 1.66 24.86 -4.56
CA LEU A 100 2.23 25.29 -5.85
C LEU A 100 1.46 26.45 -6.48
N THR A 101 0.15 26.53 -6.30
CA THR A 101 -0.69 27.58 -6.88
C THR A 101 -0.78 28.85 -6.02
N ARG A 102 -0.67 28.69 -4.70
CA ARG A 102 -0.81 29.80 -3.73
C ARG A 102 0.41 29.98 -2.84
N THR A 103 1.60 29.83 -3.42
CA THR A 103 2.88 29.96 -2.70
C THR A 103 3.01 31.29 -1.96
N SER A 104 2.59 32.41 -2.58
CA SER A 104 2.65 33.75 -1.99
C SER A 104 1.73 33.91 -0.79
N ASP A 105 0.52 33.36 -0.85
CA ASP A 105 -0.44 33.43 0.25
C ASP A 105 0.07 32.58 1.44
N PHE A 106 0.61 31.40 1.15
CA PHE A 106 1.24 30.56 2.17
C PHE A 106 2.42 31.25 2.85
N LEU A 107 3.28 31.93 2.07
CA LEU A 107 4.36 32.74 2.62
C LEU A 107 3.85 33.91 3.46
N GLY A 108 2.74 34.53 3.08
CA GLY A 108 2.10 35.60 3.87
C GLY A 108 1.70 35.15 5.27
N TYR A 109 1.24 33.92 5.43
CA TYR A 109 0.96 33.31 6.75
C TYR A 109 2.24 32.91 7.51
N LEU A 110 3.38 32.75 6.79
CA LEU A 110 4.67 32.31 7.34
C LEU A 110 5.61 33.48 7.66
N LYS A 111 5.21 34.72 7.43
CA LYS A 111 5.98 35.96 7.43
C LYS A 111 6.91 36.22 8.62
N PHE A 112 6.90 35.40 9.62
CA PHE A 112 7.59 35.71 10.88
C PHE A 112 9.04 35.22 11.02
N TYR A 113 9.55 34.29 10.15
CA TYR A 113 10.80 33.61 10.50
C TYR A 113 11.85 33.41 9.38
N VAL A 114 11.54 33.59 8.09
CA VAL A 114 12.48 33.34 6.99
C VAL A 114 12.42 34.47 5.95
N ARG A 115 13.57 34.78 5.31
CA ARG A 115 13.61 35.72 4.17
C ARG A 115 12.67 35.22 3.09
N GLU A 116 11.90 36.11 2.49
CA GLU A 116 10.83 35.79 1.52
C GLU A 116 11.35 34.96 0.34
N ASP A 117 12.56 35.26 -0.17
CA ASP A 117 13.16 34.58 -1.31
C ASP A 117 13.53 33.12 -0.98
N ASP A 118 14.21 32.90 0.14
CA ASP A 118 14.64 31.57 0.58
C ASP A 118 13.42 30.70 0.96
N GLY A 119 12.43 31.32 1.60
CA GLY A 119 11.17 30.66 1.96
C GLY A 119 10.38 30.18 0.73
N ALA A 120 10.34 30.98 -0.34
CA ALA A 120 9.66 30.63 -1.58
C ALA A 120 10.28 29.41 -2.28
N VAL A 121 11.62 29.36 -2.31
CA VAL A 121 12.35 28.24 -2.93
C VAL A 121 12.10 26.93 -2.16
N ILE A 122 12.24 26.98 -0.83
CA ILE A 122 12.06 25.79 0.00
C ILE A 122 10.58 25.32 -0.03
N LEU A 123 9.63 26.25 -0.05
CA LEU A 123 8.19 25.89 -0.13
C LEU A 123 7.84 25.28 -1.49
N LYS A 124 8.39 25.77 -2.60
CA LYS A 124 8.25 25.16 -3.93
C LYS A 124 8.87 23.77 -3.97
N LEU A 125 10.05 23.59 -3.35
CA LEU A 125 10.71 22.29 -3.24
C LEU A 125 9.85 21.31 -2.42
N ALA A 126 9.31 21.74 -1.28
CA ALA A 126 8.38 20.97 -0.48
C ALA A 126 7.12 20.59 -1.27
N GLY A 127 6.53 21.54 -2.03
CA GLY A 127 5.40 21.29 -2.90
C GLY A 127 5.72 20.26 -3.99
N GLY A 128 6.86 20.36 -4.65
CA GLY A 128 7.32 19.38 -5.64
C GLY A 128 7.52 18.00 -5.04
N LEU A 129 8.08 17.92 -3.83
CA LEU A 129 8.23 16.65 -3.12
C LEU A 129 6.88 16.07 -2.69
N CYS A 130 5.91 16.91 -2.30
CA CYS A 130 4.53 16.48 -2.05
C CYS A 130 3.86 15.87 -3.29
N VAL A 131 4.10 16.42 -4.49
CA VAL A 131 3.64 15.81 -5.76
C VAL A 131 4.29 14.45 -5.97
N ALA A 132 5.59 14.32 -5.71
CA ALA A 132 6.28 13.03 -5.83
C ALA A 132 5.72 11.98 -4.85
N VAL A 133 5.47 12.36 -3.60
CA VAL A 133 4.81 11.50 -2.60
C VAL A 133 3.42 11.09 -3.07
N PHE A 134 2.62 12.01 -3.58
CA PHE A 134 1.30 11.72 -4.16
C PHE A 134 1.38 10.68 -5.29
N CYS A 135 2.30 10.84 -6.23
CA CYS A 135 2.50 9.86 -7.31
C CYS A 135 2.93 8.48 -6.77
N LEU A 136 3.80 8.45 -5.77
CA LEU A 136 4.24 7.20 -5.14
C LEU A 136 3.10 6.50 -4.40
N GLU A 137 2.22 7.24 -3.71
CA GLU A 137 1.02 6.69 -3.05
C GLU A 137 0.11 6.01 -4.07
N TRP A 138 -0.13 6.62 -5.24
CA TRP A 138 -0.91 6.00 -6.32
C TRP A 138 -0.24 4.76 -6.89
N MET A 139 1.09 4.75 -7.01
CA MET A 139 1.83 3.55 -7.43
C MET A 139 1.68 2.42 -6.40
N VAL A 140 1.81 2.73 -5.10
CA VAL A 140 1.62 1.75 -4.02
C VAL A 140 0.21 1.17 -4.04
N LEU A 141 -0.82 2.02 -4.22
CA LEU A 141 -2.21 1.59 -4.36
C LEU A 141 -2.39 0.63 -5.55
N GLY A 142 -1.88 0.97 -6.72
CA GLY A 142 -1.95 0.11 -7.90
C GLY A 142 -1.26 -1.23 -7.69
N LEU A 143 -0.07 -1.23 -7.11
CA LEU A 143 0.67 -2.46 -6.80
C LEU A 143 -0.04 -3.31 -5.74
N ALA A 144 -0.66 -2.70 -4.74
CA ALA A 144 -1.47 -3.40 -3.75
C ALA A 144 -2.67 -4.10 -4.38
N PHE A 145 -3.38 -3.44 -5.32
CA PHE A 145 -4.46 -4.06 -6.08
C PHE A 145 -3.98 -5.26 -6.90
N VAL A 146 -2.84 -5.12 -7.60
CA VAL A 146 -2.25 -6.21 -8.40
C VAL A 146 -1.87 -7.39 -7.51
N LEU A 147 -1.25 -7.15 -6.35
CA LEU A 147 -0.92 -8.23 -5.39
C LEU A 147 -2.18 -8.93 -4.89
N ARG A 148 -3.24 -8.18 -4.62
CA ARG A 148 -4.52 -8.76 -4.20
C ARG A 148 -5.16 -9.60 -5.29
N TYR A 149 -5.09 -9.14 -6.53
CA TYR A 149 -5.59 -9.90 -7.67
C TYR A 149 -4.85 -11.23 -7.82
N TYR A 150 -3.53 -11.26 -7.72
CA TYR A 150 -2.76 -12.50 -7.75
C TYR A 150 -3.13 -13.45 -6.60
N ALA A 151 -3.26 -12.95 -5.38
CA ALA A 151 -3.67 -13.75 -4.23
C ALA A 151 -5.09 -14.35 -4.40
N PHE A 152 -6.00 -13.62 -5.06
CA PHE A 152 -7.34 -14.10 -5.36
C PHE A 152 -7.32 -15.21 -6.43
N VAL A 153 -6.53 -15.05 -7.49
CA VAL A 153 -6.40 -16.03 -8.57
C VAL A 153 -5.75 -17.32 -8.07
N GLU A 154 -4.68 -17.22 -7.26
CA GLU A 154 -4.03 -18.40 -6.65
C GLU A 154 -4.96 -19.11 -5.68
N GLY A 155 -5.72 -18.37 -4.85
CA GLY A 155 -6.69 -18.94 -3.92
C GLY A 155 -7.84 -19.70 -4.61
N HIS A 156 -8.26 -19.28 -5.79
CA HIS A 156 -9.29 -19.98 -6.56
C HIS A 156 -8.73 -21.19 -7.32
N GLY A 157 -7.49 -21.13 -7.77
CA GLY A 157 -6.81 -22.25 -8.45
C GLY A 157 -6.60 -23.45 -7.52
N VAL A 158 -6.20 -23.20 -6.28
CA VAL A 158 -5.98 -24.25 -5.27
C VAL A 158 -7.28 -24.78 -4.70
N GLY A 159 -8.31 -23.92 -4.52
CA GLY A 159 -9.61 -24.34 -3.97
C GLY A 159 -10.35 -25.33 -4.86
N ASN A 160 -10.32 -25.16 -6.18
CA ASN A 160 -10.98 -26.11 -7.11
C ASN A 160 -10.25 -27.44 -7.19
N GLY A 161 -8.93 -27.47 -7.07
CA GLY A 161 -8.15 -28.72 -7.04
C GLY A 161 -8.38 -29.53 -5.77
N SER A 162 -8.41 -28.86 -4.61
CA SER A 162 -8.55 -29.51 -3.31
C SER A 162 -9.97 -30.03 -3.07
N GLN A 163 -11.01 -29.32 -3.48
CA GLN A 163 -12.39 -29.81 -3.36
C GLN A 163 -12.67 -30.98 -4.31
N ALA A 164 -12.13 -30.96 -5.53
CA ALA A 164 -12.24 -32.10 -6.44
C ALA A 164 -11.49 -33.33 -5.94
N ALA A 165 -10.32 -33.16 -5.31
CA ALA A 165 -9.57 -34.25 -4.71
C ALA A 165 -10.26 -34.83 -3.46
N TYR A 166 -10.87 -33.98 -2.61
CA TYR A 166 -11.62 -34.42 -1.43
C TYR A 166 -12.92 -35.15 -1.80
N GLN A 167 -13.66 -34.68 -2.82
CA GLN A 167 -14.83 -35.36 -3.33
C GLN A 167 -14.50 -36.69 -4.00
N ARG A 168 -13.34 -36.78 -4.68
CA ARG A 168 -12.91 -38.02 -5.32
C ARG A 168 -12.46 -39.07 -4.29
N ASN A 169 -11.77 -38.67 -3.24
CA ASN A 169 -11.36 -39.55 -2.15
C ASN A 169 -12.58 -40.02 -1.32
N GLY A 170 -13.59 -39.14 -1.04
CA GLY A 170 -14.78 -39.48 -0.35
C GLY A 170 -15.63 -40.53 -1.11
N LYS A 171 -15.74 -40.38 -2.44
CA LYS A 171 -16.50 -41.36 -3.26
C LYS A 171 -15.80 -42.73 -3.35
N VAL A 172 -14.48 -42.76 -3.42
CA VAL A 172 -13.71 -44.00 -3.46
C VAL A 172 -13.84 -44.76 -2.11
N GLN A 173 -13.87 -44.04 -0.99
CA GLN A 173 -13.98 -44.64 0.33
C GLN A 173 -15.39 -45.18 0.59
N ASP A 174 -16.44 -44.54 0.08
CA ASP A 174 -17.83 -45.03 0.17
C ASP A 174 -18.10 -46.22 -0.73
N GLU A 175 -17.44 -46.32 -1.90
CA GLU A 175 -17.57 -47.50 -2.77
C GLU A 175 -16.82 -48.74 -2.22
N ASP A 176 -15.70 -48.53 -1.56
CA ASP A 176 -14.96 -49.65 -0.92
C ASP A 176 -15.66 -50.15 0.34
N LEU A 177 -16.34 -49.29 1.11
CA LEU A 177 -17.16 -49.71 2.26
C LEU A 177 -18.42 -50.51 1.86
N LYS A 178 -18.96 -50.27 0.66
CA LYS A 178 -20.11 -51.04 0.14
C LYS A 178 -19.74 -52.46 -0.36
N LYS A 179 -18.48 -52.70 -0.62
CA LYS A 179 -17.98 -54.01 -1.11
C LYS A 179 -17.54 -54.99 -0.01
N TRP A 180 -17.57 -54.57 1.26
CA TRP A 180 -17.23 -55.48 2.37
C TRP A 180 -18.43 -56.35 2.70
N PRO A 181 -18.30 -57.70 2.56
CA PRO A 181 -19.32 -58.62 3.02
C PRO A 181 -19.34 -58.61 4.55
N TRP A 182 -20.45 -58.35 5.14
CA TRP A 182 -20.67 -58.36 6.58
C TRP A 182 -20.32 -59.73 7.16
N PRO A 183 -19.45 -59.80 8.15
CA PRO A 183 -19.28 -61.06 8.87
C PRO A 183 -20.34 -61.19 9.98
N ILE A 184 -21.15 -62.25 9.85
CA ILE A 184 -21.56 -63.16 10.91
C ILE A 184 -22.09 -62.51 12.18
N GLN A 185 -23.40 -62.55 12.31
CA GLN A 185 -24.09 -62.61 13.60
C GLN A 185 -23.75 -63.94 14.28
N VAL A 186 -23.23 -63.87 15.49
CA VAL A 186 -23.20 -64.90 16.48
C VAL A 186 -24.09 -64.45 17.61
#